data_4015c9500a3eb680ac3f64224e80d5f5
#
_entry.id   4015c9500a3eb680ac3f64224e80d5f5
#
_cell.length_a   1.000
_cell.length_b   1.000
_cell.length_c   1.000
_cell.angle_alpha   90.00
_cell.angle_beta   90.00
_cell.angle_gamma   90.00
#
_symmetry.space_group_name_H-M   'P 1'
#
loop_
_entity.id
_entity.type
_entity.pdbx_description
1 polymer ?
#
loop_
_entity_poly.entity_id
_entity_poly.type
_entity_poly.pdbx_seq_one_letter_code
_entity_poly.pdbx_strand_id
1 'polypeptide(L)'
;MISEFEIRQLSTHDRRTRQKVEDFLALNELRLDDVDAYFGVFRLDEEDILAGGGLKNDIIKCVAVREDLRDEHLFNMLVSHLMSVARENGHFSCKVYTKPKNLAIFQSLGFKLIAQSPQALFMENSLSELNRYKAHLAQEADRYPGTSRGLIIMNANPFTKGHRYLVQTAAQQVDQLFVVVVKENKSMFDYKYRLPMVEAGCRDLANVHVLQGSDYQISEATFPTYFLKQVTDSTDEHILLDLDVCLRHIIPSLGITHRFVGSEPTDKLTARYNQLMHQVLEAQGVKVVEVERLTLKDVVINASRVRQVGDLSLLAHTSVPYVLGVLAAEAMRDELNLKGKPGLIGPDDNGSHSDMNYQLMLRSINAIEPYLVQLAQVCYSSEKPSAQTVTAIGLQAEAAMLQATGGVNTHKGAIFALGMMVAGIAHTVYCLRQVDAAKIREVIMQLANDIPSTHNTHGAAVRQKHHVKGALDMAREGYAQLFNDWMPYLQQVKDDQQARLRLLLHIVATLDDNNLYHRGGAELTHESQRRCAQVAEHFSKEDNEALAEWMKNHHMSPGGSADMLAQTLFAAHIINNI
;
A
#
# COMPACT_ATOMS: atom_id res chain seq x y z
N MET A 1 2.83 -8.96 -49.64
CA MET A 1 1.38 -8.82 -49.48
C MET A 1 1.16 -7.64 -48.51
N ILE A 2 0.46 -6.59 -48.94
CA ILE A 2 0.06 -5.49 -48.06
C ILE A 2 -0.96 -6.09 -47.09
N SER A 3 -0.72 -5.98 -45.77
CA SER A 3 -1.67 -6.48 -44.75
C SER A 3 -2.99 -5.73 -44.92
N GLU A 4 -4.10 -6.45 -45.05
CA GLU A 4 -5.46 -5.87 -45.10
C GLU A 4 -5.85 -5.23 -43.75
N PHE A 5 -5.11 -5.54 -42.69
CA PHE A 5 -5.38 -5.15 -41.32
C PHE A 5 -4.19 -4.40 -40.71
N GLU A 6 -4.50 -3.45 -39.83
CA GLU A 6 -3.53 -2.74 -38.99
C GLU A 6 -3.91 -2.83 -37.52
N ILE A 7 -2.90 -2.76 -36.63
CA ILE A 7 -3.09 -2.70 -35.18
C ILE A 7 -2.78 -1.29 -34.70
N ARG A 8 -3.73 -0.68 -33.98
CA ARG A 8 -3.58 0.68 -33.40
C ARG A 8 -3.70 0.59 -31.87
N GLN A 9 -2.86 1.33 -31.18
CA GLN A 9 -3.03 1.54 -29.75
C GLN A 9 -4.15 2.55 -29.50
N LEU A 10 -5.06 2.23 -28.57
CA LEU A 10 -6.23 3.03 -28.23
C LEU A 10 -6.06 3.62 -26.82
N SER A 11 -6.21 4.93 -26.69
CA SER A 11 -6.13 5.61 -25.40
C SER A 11 -7.42 5.42 -24.59
N THR A 12 -7.36 4.56 -23.58
CA THR A 12 -8.49 4.37 -22.64
C THR A 12 -8.68 5.53 -21.66
N HIS A 13 -7.78 6.53 -21.67
CA HIS A 13 -7.92 7.78 -20.91
C HIS A 13 -8.78 8.81 -21.64
N ASP A 14 -8.84 8.76 -22.98
CA ASP A 14 -9.77 9.57 -23.75
C ASP A 14 -11.19 9.02 -23.65
N ARG A 15 -12.13 9.86 -23.24
CA ARG A 15 -13.53 9.46 -22.98
C ARG A 15 -14.21 8.84 -24.21
N ARG A 16 -13.96 9.40 -25.40
CA ARG A 16 -14.59 8.94 -26.65
C ARG A 16 -14.04 7.58 -27.09
N THR A 17 -12.74 7.42 -27.05
CA THR A 17 -12.04 6.17 -27.37
C THR A 17 -12.40 5.06 -26.36
N ARG A 18 -12.43 5.41 -25.07
CA ARG A 18 -12.85 4.49 -24.01
C ARG A 18 -14.26 3.97 -24.24
N GLN A 19 -15.21 4.84 -24.57
CA GLN A 19 -16.58 4.42 -24.86
C GLN A 19 -16.65 3.46 -26.05
N LYS A 20 -15.90 3.72 -27.15
CA LYS A 20 -15.83 2.80 -28.30
C LYS A 20 -15.32 1.41 -27.89
N VAL A 21 -14.30 1.35 -27.01
CA VAL A 21 -13.77 0.07 -26.50
C VAL A 21 -14.77 -0.64 -25.60
N GLU A 22 -15.45 0.09 -24.71
CA GLU A 22 -16.49 -0.47 -23.81
C GLU A 22 -17.66 -1.03 -24.62
N ASP A 23 -18.13 -0.32 -25.65
CA ASP A 23 -19.21 -0.77 -26.55
C ASP A 23 -18.80 -2.03 -27.32
N PHE A 24 -17.58 -2.07 -27.86
CA PHE A 24 -17.03 -3.26 -28.53
C PHE A 24 -16.94 -4.48 -27.61
N LEU A 25 -16.45 -4.28 -26.38
CA LEU A 25 -16.35 -5.36 -25.40
C LEU A 25 -17.74 -5.86 -24.95
N ALA A 26 -18.70 -4.95 -24.76
CA ALA A 26 -20.06 -5.29 -24.38
C ALA A 26 -20.75 -6.19 -25.41
N LEU A 27 -20.53 -5.97 -26.72
CA LEU A 27 -21.01 -6.85 -27.79
C LEU A 27 -20.43 -8.28 -27.70
N ASN A 28 -19.29 -8.45 -27.02
CA ASN A 28 -18.61 -9.73 -26.81
C ASN A 28 -18.85 -10.31 -25.40
N GLU A 29 -19.82 -9.80 -24.64
CA GLU A 29 -20.11 -10.19 -23.24
C GLU A 29 -18.89 -9.98 -22.32
N LEU A 30 -18.09 -8.94 -22.58
CA LEU A 30 -16.93 -8.55 -21.77
C LEU A 30 -17.08 -7.11 -21.27
N ARG A 31 -16.30 -6.78 -20.24
CA ARG A 31 -16.16 -5.43 -19.71
C ARG A 31 -14.73 -4.96 -19.84
N LEU A 32 -14.50 -3.65 -19.92
CA LEU A 32 -13.15 -3.10 -19.84
C LEU A 32 -12.64 -3.22 -18.39
N ASP A 33 -11.47 -3.80 -18.24
CA ASP A 33 -10.74 -3.91 -16.98
C ASP A 33 -9.58 -2.90 -16.94
N ASP A 34 -8.87 -2.81 -15.82
CA ASP A 34 -7.66 -2.02 -15.68
C ASP A 34 -6.54 -2.58 -16.59
N VAL A 35 -6.10 -1.75 -17.54
CA VAL A 35 -5.04 -2.07 -18.52
C VAL A 35 -4.09 -0.89 -18.65
N ASP A 36 -2.79 -1.18 -18.87
CA ASP A 36 -1.76 -0.17 -19.14
C ASP A 36 -1.80 0.28 -20.60
N ALA A 37 -2.18 -0.62 -21.51
CA ALA A 37 -2.37 -0.35 -22.93
C ALA A 37 -3.51 -1.22 -23.48
N TYR A 38 -4.27 -0.67 -24.43
CA TYR A 38 -5.29 -1.39 -25.19
C TYR A 38 -5.04 -1.25 -26.68
N PHE A 39 -5.16 -2.33 -27.43
CA PHE A 39 -4.91 -2.37 -28.88
C PHE A 39 -6.15 -2.88 -29.62
N GLY A 40 -6.45 -2.23 -30.74
CA GLY A 40 -7.51 -2.62 -31.65
C GLY A 40 -6.94 -3.00 -33.02
N VAL A 41 -7.54 -4.00 -33.64
CA VAL A 41 -7.31 -4.41 -35.04
C VAL A 41 -8.39 -3.76 -35.89
N PHE A 42 -7.99 -3.14 -36.99
CA PHE A 42 -8.83 -2.41 -37.93
C PHE A 42 -8.55 -2.87 -39.35
N ARG A 43 -9.52 -2.75 -40.26
CA ARG A 43 -9.18 -2.70 -41.69
C ARG A 43 -8.54 -1.37 -42.02
N LEU A 44 -7.73 -1.36 -43.06
CA LEU A 44 -7.16 -0.10 -43.59
C LEU A 44 -8.31 0.85 -43.91
N ASP A 45 -8.17 2.11 -43.46
CA ASP A 45 -9.13 3.20 -43.67
C ASP A 45 -10.51 3.03 -42.98
N GLU A 46 -10.68 2.01 -42.11
CA GLU A 46 -11.90 1.83 -41.30
C GLU A 46 -11.66 2.22 -39.83
N GLU A 47 -12.75 2.63 -39.17
CA GLU A 47 -12.76 3.06 -37.75
C GLU A 47 -13.35 2.01 -36.79
N ASP A 48 -13.88 0.91 -37.33
CA ASP A 48 -14.53 -0.15 -36.54
C ASP A 48 -13.51 -1.12 -35.98
N ILE A 49 -13.63 -1.42 -34.68
CA ILE A 49 -12.78 -2.40 -34.00
C ILE A 49 -13.22 -3.79 -34.41
N LEU A 50 -12.36 -4.55 -35.08
CA LEU A 50 -12.59 -5.94 -35.50
C LEU A 50 -12.15 -6.94 -34.43
N ALA A 51 -11.02 -6.68 -33.79
CA ALA A 51 -10.52 -7.40 -32.65
C ALA A 51 -9.87 -6.42 -31.68
N GLY A 52 -9.91 -6.70 -30.40
CA GLY A 52 -9.30 -5.83 -29.39
C GLY A 52 -8.83 -6.59 -28.18
N GLY A 53 -7.79 -6.07 -27.52
CA GLY A 53 -7.22 -6.66 -26.31
C GLY A 53 -6.31 -5.69 -25.59
N GLY A 54 -6.20 -5.86 -24.27
CA GLY A 54 -5.37 -5.05 -23.39
C GLY A 54 -4.24 -5.82 -22.74
N LEU A 55 -3.28 -5.07 -22.22
CA LEU A 55 -2.14 -5.58 -21.48
C LEU A 55 -2.06 -4.85 -20.14
N LYS A 56 -1.89 -5.59 -19.04
CA LYS A 56 -1.55 -5.09 -17.71
C LYS A 56 -0.31 -5.81 -17.23
N ASN A 57 0.84 -5.14 -17.22
CA ASN A 57 2.15 -5.78 -17.04
C ASN A 57 2.34 -6.97 -18.01
N ASP A 58 2.35 -8.20 -17.48
CA ASP A 58 2.47 -9.46 -18.23
C ASP A 58 1.12 -10.17 -18.47
N ILE A 59 -0.01 -9.56 -18.05
CA ILE A 59 -1.34 -10.19 -18.15
C ILE A 59 -2.10 -9.64 -19.35
N ILE A 60 -2.42 -10.52 -20.30
CA ILE A 60 -3.31 -10.21 -21.42
C ILE A 60 -4.76 -10.25 -20.95
N LYS A 61 -5.50 -9.18 -21.19
CA LYS A 61 -6.88 -8.96 -20.72
C LYS A 61 -7.82 -8.49 -21.82
N CYS A 62 -9.12 -8.66 -21.61
CA CYS A 62 -10.17 -8.07 -22.44
C CYS A 62 -10.03 -8.40 -23.94
N VAL A 63 -9.58 -9.64 -24.27
CA VAL A 63 -9.41 -10.06 -25.65
C VAL A 63 -10.76 -10.46 -26.25
N ALA A 64 -11.15 -9.80 -27.34
CA ALA A 64 -12.37 -10.08 -28.09
C ALA A 64 -12.11 -10.01 -29.60
N VAL A 65 -12.90 -10.76 -30.37
CA VAL A 65 -12.99 -10.67 -31.83
C VAL A 65 -14.45 -10.57 -32.21
N ARG A 66 -14.77 -9.68 -33.14
CA ARG A 66 -16.14 -9.45 -33.62
C ARG A 66 -16.75 -10.78 -34.11
N GLU A 67 -18.01 -11.02 -33.78
CA GLU A 67 -18.66 -12.34 -33.95
C GLU A 67 -18.69 -12.84 -35.38
N ASP A 68 -18.92 -11.95 -36.33
CA ASP A 68 -18.94 -12.25 -37.78
C ASP A 68 -17.55 -12.50 -38.39
N LEU A 69 -16.46 -12.21 -37.64
CA LEU A 69 -15.08 -12.36 -38.05
C LEU A 69 -14.29 -13.28 -37.09
N ARG A 70 -14.97 -14.16 -36.37
CA ARG A 70 -14.33 -15.12 -35.45
C ARG A 70 -13.54 -16.17 -36.23
N ASP A 71 -12.46 -15.75 -36.87
CA ASP A 71 -11.42 -16.63 -37.36
C ASP A 71 -10.18 -16.59 -36.46
N GLU A 72 -9.35 -17.60 -36.56
CA GLU A 72 -8.13 -17.68 -35.75
C GLU A 72 -7.08 -16.63 -36.16
N HIS A 73 -7.20 -16.05 -37.37
CA HIS A 73 -6.21 -15.12 -37.90
C HIS A 73 -6.14 -13.79 -37.14
N LEU A 74 -7.29 -13.12 -36.94
CA LEU A 74 -7.34 -11.84 -36.20
C LEU A 74 -6.99 -12.02 -34.73
N PHE A 75 -7.44 -13.11 -34.10
CA PHE A 75 -7.08 -13.46 -32.74
C PHE A 75 -5.58 -13.67 -32.57
N ASN A 76 -4.99 -14.51 -33.44
CA ASN A 76 -3.56 -14.83 -33.40
C ASN A 76 -2.69 -13.58 -33.67
N MET A 77 -3.09 -12.74 -34.62
CA MET A 77 -2.41 -11.50 -34.91
C MET A 77 -2.41 -10.54 -33.70
N LEU A 78 -3.57 -10.35 -33.07
CA LEU A 78 -3.71 -9.49 -31.89
C LEU A 78 -2.91 -10.02 -30.71
N VAL A 79 -3.08 -11.30 -30.33
CA VAL A 79 -2.41 -11.87 -29.15
C VAL A 79 -0.89 -11.91 -29.37
N SER A 80 -0.42 -12.22 -30.59
CA SER A 80 1.01 -12.16 -30.92
C SER A 80 1.57 -10.74 -30.79
N HIS A 81 0.80 -9.72 -31.20
CA HIS A 81 1.19 -8.33 -31.01
C HIS A 81 1.27 -7.96 -29.51
N LEU A 82 0.28 -8.33 -28.70
CA LEU A 82 0.29 -8.09 -27.25
C LEU A 82 1.49 -8.76 -26.57
N MET A 83 1.85 -9.97 -26.98
CA MET A 83 3.05 -10.68 -26.51
C MET A 83 4.34 -9.94 -26.90
N SER A 84 4.38 -9.33 -28.11
CA SER A 84 5.54 -8.53 -28.53
C SER A 84 5.69 -7.27 -27.69
N VAL A 85 4.58 -6.53 -27.48
CA VAL A 85 4.56 -5.33 -26.62
C VAL A 85 4.97 -5.68 -25.18
N ALA A 86 4.48 -6.80 -24.63
CA ALA A 86 4.90 -7.25 -23.30
C ALA A 86 6.41 -7.49 -23.24
N ARG A 87 6.98 -8.14 -24.27
CA ARG A 87 8.42 -8.38 -24.36
C ARG A 87 9.24 -7.10 -24.48
N GLU A 88 8.78 -6.12 -25.25
CA GLU A 88 9.40 -4.79 -25.37
C GLU A 88 9.42 -4.07 -24.01
N ASN A 89 8.40 -4.29 -23.17
CA ASN A 89 8.30 -3.79 -21.80
C ASN A 89 9.09 -4.65 -20.77
N GLY A 90 9.85 -5.65 -21.21
CA GLY A 90 10.69 -6.49 -20.35
C GLY A 90 10.02 -7.73 -19.78
N HIS A 91 8.80 -8.07 -20.21
CA HIS A 91 8.07 -9.27 -19.79
C HIS A 91 8.28 -10.41 -20.79
N PHE A 92 9.01 -11.45 -20.41
CA PHE A 92 9.36 -12.56 -21.29
C PHE A 92 8.31 -13.69 -21.31
N SER A 93 7.34 -13.67 -20.43
CA SER A 93 6.15 -14.51 -20.46
C SER A 93 4.88 -13.67 -20.33
N CYS A 94 3.78 -14.19 -20.88
CA CYS A 94 2.47 -13.59 -20.76
C CYS A 94 1.50 -14.56 -20.14
N LYS A 95 0.68 -14.04 -19.24
CA LYS A 95 -0.41 -14.75 -18.57
C LYS A 95 -1.75 -14.35 -19.15
N VAL A 96 -2.73 -15.24 -19.08
CA VAL A 96 -4.11 -14.96 -19.45
C VAL A 96 -5.09 -15.67 -18.52
N TYR A 97 -6.17 -14.97 -18.18
CA TYR A 97 -7.34 -15.56 -17.56
C TYR A 97 -8.47 -15.57 -18.59
N THR A 98 -9.10 -16.73 -18.81
CA THR A 98 -10.07 -16.88 -19.89
C THR A 98 -11.13 -17.94 -19.57
N LYS A 99 -12.21 -18.00 -20.37
CA LYS A 99 -13.25 -19.03 -20.25
C LYS A 99 -12.74 -20.40 -20.77
N PRO A 100 -13.22 -21.55 -20.23
CA PRO A 100 -12.78 -22.88 -20.66
C PRO A 100 -12.92 -23.14 -22.16
N LYS A 101 -13.93 -22.57 -22.82
CA LYS A 101 -14.14 -22.69 -24.27
C LYS A 101 -12.96 -22.18 -25.12
N ASN A 102 -12.13 -21.31 -24.56
CA ASN A 102 -11.00 -20.70 -25.26
C ASN A 102 -9.67 -21.48 -25.08
N LEU A 103 -9.70 -22.64 -24.42
CA LEU A 103 -8.51 -23.44 -24.15
C LEU A 103 -7.69 -23.74 -25.43
N ALA A 104 -8.36 -24.28 -26.45
CA ALA A 104 -7.71 -24.75 -27.67
C ALA A 104 -7.03 -23.58 -28.44
N ILE A 105 -7.70 -22.42 -28.52
CA ILE A 105 -7.16 -21.27 -29.25
C ILE A 105 -5.92 -20.67 -28.55
N PHE A 106 -5.89 -20.61 -27.21
CA PHE A 106 -4.69 -20.18 -26.51
C PHE A 106 -3.58 -21.21 -26.54
N GLN A 107 -3.92 -22.52 -26.52
CA GLN A 107 -2.93 -23.59 -26.70
C GLN A 107 -2.26 -23.54 -28.08
N SER A 108 -2.98 -23.18 -29.15
CA SER A 108 -2.38 -23.02 -30.50
C SER A 108 -1.34 -21.91 -30.55
N LEU A 109 -1.41 -20.91 -29.66
CA LEU A 109 -0.43 -19.84 -29.47
C LEU A 109 0.67 -20.16 -28.45
N GLY A 110 0.73 -21.43 -27.99
CA GLY A 110 1.77 -21.90 -27.08
C GLY A 110 1.47 -21.68 -25.59
N PHE A 111 0.28 -21.18 -25.24
CA PHE A 111 -0.11 -21.08 -23.83
C PHE A 111 -0.36 -22.46 -23.23
N LYS A 112 0.05 -22.63 -22.00
CA LYS A 112 -0.08 -23.88 -21.22
C LYS A 112 -0.96 -23.62 -20.02
N LEU A 113 -1.81 -24.61 -19.69
CA LEU A 113 -2.70 -24.53 -18.54
C LEU A 113 -1.89 -24.58 -17.23
N ILE A 114 -2.10 -23.60 -16.38
CA ILE A 114 -1.55 -23.54 -15.00
C ILE A 114 -2.60 -24.04 -14.02
N ALA A 115 -3.81 -23.48 -14.07
CA ALA A 115 -4.91 -23.87 -13.19
C ALA A 115 -6.26 -23.68 -13.89
N GLN A 116 -7.29 -24.34 -13.35
CA GLN A 116 -8.65 -24.27 -13.87
C GLN A 116 -9.69 -24.31 -12.76
N SER A 117 -10.81 -23.64 -13.03
CA SER A 117 -12.06 -23.73 -12.30
C SER A 117 -13.21 -24.01 -13.27
N PRO A 118 -14.45 -24.21 -12.82
CA PRO A 118 -15.59 -24.47 -13.73
C PRO A 118 -15.79 -23.38 -14.80
N GLN A 119 -15.50 -22.12 -14.51
CA GLN A 119 -15.75 -21.00 -15.43
C GLN A 119 -14.49 -20.24 -15.86
N ALA A 120 -13.30 -20.55 -15.30
CA ALA A 120 -12.07 -19.85 -15.60
C ALA A 120 -10.87 -20.78 -15.80
N LEU A 121 -9.98 -20.39 -16.71
CA LEU A 121 -8.66 -20.96 -16.91
C LEU A 121 -7.61 -19.91 -16.61
N PHE A 122 -6.53 -20.32 -15.98
CA PHE A 122 -5.30 -19.55 -15.86
C PHE A 122 -4.23 -20.22 -16.70
N MET A 123 -3.68 -19.49 -17.67
CA MET A 123 -2.72 -20.01 -18.64
C MET A 123 -1.53 -19.07 -18.79
N GLU A 124 -0.38 -19.61 -19.21
CA GLU A 124 0.85 -18.86 -19.45
C GLU A 124 1.60 -19.44 -20.67
N ASN A 125 2.21 -18.58 -21.49
CA ASN A 125 2.92 -19.03 -22.68
C ASN A 125 4.33 -19.59 -22.38
N SER A 126 4.89 -19.32 -21.19
CA SER A 126 6.17 -19.90 -20.75
C SER A 126 6.09 -20.34 -19.29
N LEU A 127 6.33 -21.61 -19.02
CA LEU A 127 6.35 -22.15 -17.65
C LEU A 127 7.71 -21.98 -16.94
N SER A 128 8.64 -21.22 -17.50
CA SER A 128 9.99 -21.08 -16.93
C SER A 128 9.97 -20.53 -15.50
N GLU A 129 9.17 -19.49 -15.24
CA GLU A 129 9.03 -18.89 -13.91
C GLU A 129 8.32 -19.83 -12.93
N LEU A 130 7.23 -20.47 -13.36
CA LEU A 130 6.51 -21.44 -12.55
C LEU A 130 7.41 -22.63 -12.19
N ASN A 131 8.17 -23.17 -13.15
CA ASN A 131 9.09 -24.28 -12.90
C ASN A 131 10.24 -23.88 -11.98
N ARG A 132 10.76 -22.65 -12.10
CA ARG A 132 11.76 -22.11 -11.18
C ARG A 132 11.20 -22.00 -9.75
N TYR A 133 9.98 -21.49 -9.62
CA TYR A 133 9.31 -21.40 -8.32
C TYR A 133 9.08 -22.79 -7.70
N LYS A 134 8.56 -23.75 -8.46
CA LYS A 134 8.39 -25.15 -8.02
C LYS A 134 9.71 -25.79 -7.59
N ALA A 135 10.78 -25.60 -8.36
CA ALA A 135 12.11 -26.11 -8.03
C ALA A 135 12.66 -25.49 -6.73
N HIS A 136 12.43 -24.19 -6.52
CA HIS A 136 12.78 -23.52 -5.27
C HIS A 136 12.00 -24.11 -4.08
N LEU A 137 10.68 -24.30 -4.20
CA LEU A 137 9.88 -24.93 -3.15
C LEU A 137 10.35 -26.36 -2.83
N ALA A 138 10.65 -27.17 -3.88
CA ALA A 138 11.16 -28.52 -3.68
C ALA A 138 12.53 -28.53 -2.98
N GLN A 139 13.42 -27.60 -3.35
CA GLN A 139 14.72 -27.46 -2.69
C GLN A 139 14.56 -27.07 -1.21
N GLU A 140 13.62 -26.19 -0.88
CA GLU A 140 13.32 -25.86 0.53
C GLU A 140 12.74 -27.07 1.27
N ALA A 141 11.84 -27.84 0.65
CA ALA A 141 11.30 -29.07 1.24
C ALA A 141 12.37 -30.11 1.54
N ASP A 142 13.37 -30.27 0.65
CA ASP A 142 14.47 -31.23 0.82
C ASP A 142 15.43 -30.83 1.97
N ARG A 143 15.56 -29.56 2.28
CA ARG A 143 16.37 -29.06 3.41
C ARG A 143 15.81 -29.47 4.75
N TYR A 144 14.49 -29.68 4.83
CA TYR A 144 13.78 -29.91 6.10
C TYR A 144 13.03 -31.25 6.04
N PRO A 145 13.68 -32.36 6.41
CA PRO A 145 13.05 -33.66 6.39
C PRO A 145 11.93 -33.77 7.42
N GLY A 146 10.88 -34.51 7.09
CA GLY A 146 9.72 -34.75 7.95
C GLY A 146 8.63 -35.50 7.18
N THR A 147 7.82 -36.27 7.89
CA THR A 147 6.73 -37.06 7.31
C THR A 147 5.41 -36.29 7.29
N SER A 148 5.21 -35.40 8.27
CA SER A 148 4.06 -34.51 8.31
C SER A 148 4.51 -33.07 8.02
N ARG A 149 3.95 -32.49 6.94
CA ARG A 149 4.30 -31.15 6.48
C ARG A 149 3.07 -30.26 6.39
N GLY A 150 3.13 -29.13 7.10
CA GLY A 150 2.06 -28.13 7.11
C GLY A 150 2.31 -26.98 6.15
N LEU A 151 1.24 -26.37 5.68
CA LEU A 151 1.26 -25.15 4.86
C LEU A 151 0.33 -24.10 5.44
N ILE A 152 0.84 -22.88 5.61
CA ILE A 152 0.06 -21.66 5.79
C ILE A 152 0.37 -20.72 4.62
N ILE A 153 -0.65 -20.16 3.98
CA ILE A 153 -0.51 -19.05 3.02
C ILE A 153 -1.22 -17.86 3.65
N MET A 154 -0.52 -16.73 3.79
CA MET A 154 -1.07 -15.55 4.43
C MET A 154 -0.64 -14.25 3.77
N ASN A 155 -1.50 -13.24 3.81
CA ASN A 155 -1.15 -11.89 3.38
C ASN A 155 -0.32 -11.13 4.46
N ALA A 156 -0.61 -11.35 5.75
CA ALA A 156 0.06 -10.71 6.90
C ALA A 156 0.15 -9.16 6.78
N ASN A 157 -0.98 -8.52 6.59
CA ASN A 157 -1.08 -7.08 6.31
C ASN A 157 -1.69 -6.30 7.50
N PRO A 158 -0.94 -6.01 8.59
CA PRO A 158 0.39 -6.52 8.94
C PRO A 158 0.36 -7.87 9.69
N PHE A 159 1.54 -8.39 10.09
CA PHE A 159 1.65 -9.62 10.89
C PHE A 159 1.31 -9.35 12.36
N THR A 160 0.20 -9.94 12.82
CA THR A 160 -0.38 -9.75 14.16
C THR A 160 -0.09 -10.90 15.11
N LYS A 161 -0.43 -10.73 16.39
CA LYS A 161 -0.45 -11.82 17.38
C LYS A 161 -1.34 -12.99 16.94
N GLY A 162 -2.45 -12.71 16.22
CA GLY A 162 -3.32 -13.76 15.68
C GLY A 162 -2.63 -14.60 14.61
N HIS A 163 -1.89 -13.99 13.69
CA HIS A 163 -1.07 -14.72 12.72
C HIS A 163 0.01 -15.54 13.42
N ARG A 164 0.69 -14.95 14.39
CA ARG A 164 1.72 -15.66 15.18
C ARG A 164 1.13 -16.86 15.91
N TYR A 165 -0.05 -16.73 16.52
CA TYR A 165 -0.76 -17.82 17.21
C TYR A 165 -1.12 -18.95 16.25
N LEU A 166 -1.65 -18.64 15.06
CA LEU A 166 -1.91 -19.61 14.01
C LEU A 166 -0.65 -20.41 13.66
N VAL A 167 0.49 -19.71 13.43
CA VAL A 167 1.77 -20.37 13.11
C VAL A 167 2.24 -21.26 14.26
N GLN A 168 2.19 -20.78 15.51
CA GLN A 168 2.60 -21.56 16.67
C GLN A 168 1.75 -22.82 16.87
N THR A 169 0.43 -22.69 16.73
CA THR A 169 -0.50 -23.80 16.88
C THR A 169 -0.34 -24.85 15.78
N ALA A 170 -0.09 -24.40 14.55
CA ALA A 170 0.17 -25.28 13.41
C ALA A 170 1.52 -26.00 13.55
N ALA A 171 2.56 -25.30 13.99
CA ALA A 171 3.91 -25.85 14.17
C ALA A 171 3.96 -27.01 15.20
N GLN A 172 3.06 -27.01 16.17
CA GLN A 172 2.96 -28.08 17.17
C GLN A 172 2.32 -29.38 16.63
N GLN A 173 1.70 -29.34 15.45
CA GLN A 173 0.92 -30.45 14.87
C GLN A 173 1.63 -31.16 13.71
N VAL A 174 2.77 -30.64 13.26
CA VAL A 174 3.52 -31.18 12.11
C VAL A 174 5.03 -31.18 12.37
N ASP A 175 5.76 -32.03 11.67
CA ASP A 175 7.22 -32.06 11.75
C ASP A 175 7.84 -30.77 11.18
N GLN A 176 7.32 -30.30 10.06
CA GLN A 176 7.77 -29.06 9.37
C GLN A 176 6.57 -28.22 8.94
N LEU A 177 6.65 -26.93 9.16
CA LEU A 177 5.62 -25.96 8.76
C LEU A 177 6.20 -24.93 7.77
N PHE A 178 5.62 -24.86 6.59
CA PHE A 178 5.95 -23.85 5.60
C PHE A 178 4.93 -22.72 5.64
N VAL A 179 5.41 -21.48 5.76
CA VAL A 179 4.58 -20.27 5.77
C VAL A 179 4.90 -19.44 4.53
N VAL A 180 3.98 -19.41 3.57
CA VAL A 180 4.12 -18.65 2.34
C VAL A 180 3.46 -17.28 2.50
N VAL A 181 4.22 -16.20 2.29
CA VAL A 181 3.72 -14.82 2.33
C VAL A 181 3.34 -14.39 0.92
N VAL A 182 2.06 -14.06 0.70
CA VAL A 182 1.52 -13.67 -0.62
C VAL A 182 2.23 -12.43 -1.16
N LYS A 183 2.72 -12.49 -2.41
CA LYS A 183 3.48 -11.44 -3.08
C LYS A 183 2.59 -10.40 -3.77
N GLU A 184 1.60 -9.87 -3.09
CA GLU A 184 0.67 -8.88 -3.63
C GLU A 184 1.00 -7.50 -3.06
N ASN A 185 0.95 -6.41 -3.86
CA ASN A 185 1.31 -5.05 -3.48
C ASN A 185 0.12 -4.06 -3.49
N LYS A 186 -1.13 -4.56 -3.47
CA LYS A 186 -2.32 -3.72 -3.25
C LYS A 186 -2.64 -3.49 -1.76
N SER A 187 -1.84 -4.07 -0.88
CA SER A 187 -1.94 -3.95 0.57
C SER A 187 -1.32 -2.65 1.08
N MET A 188 -1.81 -2.10 2.19
CA MET A 188 -1.21 -0.93 2.86
C MET A 188 0.27 -1.16 3.19
N PHE A 189 0.61 -2.37 3.64
CA PHE A 189 2.00 -2.76 3.89
C PHE A 189 2.52 -3.52 2.68
N ASP A 190 3.48 -2.94 1.97
CA ASP A 190 4.15 -3.57 0.82
C ASP A 190 4.77 -4.91 1.19
N TYR A 191 4.88 -5.80 0.20
CA TYR A 191 5.50 -7.11 0.36
C TYR A 191 6.92 -7.04 0.98
N LYS A 192 7.71 -6.02 0.62
CA LYS A 192 9.04 -5.76 1.17
C LYS A 192 9.09 -5.59 2.71
N TYR A 193 7.95 -5.25 3.34
CA TYR A 193 7.79 -5.15 4.79
C TYR A 193 7.08 -6.36 5.39
N ARG A 194 6.09 -6.91 4.68
CA ARG A 194 5.30 -8.05 5.17
C ARG A 194 6.14 -9.31 5.34
N LEU A 195 6.99 -9.64 4.35
CA LEU A 195 7.87 -10.79 4.44
C LEU A 195 8.83 -10.70 5.67
N PRO A 196 9.62 -9.62 5.87
CA PRO A 196 10.45 -9.48 7.05
C PRO A 196 9.69 -9.51 8.39
N MET A 197 8.46 -8.99 8.46
CA MET A 197 7.63 -9.09 9.66
C MET A 197 7.34 -10.54 10.04
N VAL A 198 6.98 -11.37 9.05
CA VAL A 198 6.69 -12.79 9.25
C VAL A 198 7.96 -13.56 9.59
N GLU A 199 9.06 -13.34 8.86
CA GLU A 199 10.36 -13.96 9.13
C GLU A 199 10.85 -13.66 10.55
N ALA A 200 10.87 -12.40 10.94
CA ALA A 200 11.26 -12.00 12.30
C ALA A 200 10.30 -12.56 13.35
N GLY A 201 9.00 -12.58 13.04
CA GLY A 201 7.96 -13.08 13.92
C GLY A 201 7.95 -14.60 14.09
N CYS A 202 8.62 -15.36 13.23
CA CYS A 202 8.66 -16.82 13.29
C CYS A 202 10.04 -17.38 13.64
N ARG A 203 11.07 -16.53 13.79
CA ARG A 203 12.49 -16.93 13.91
C ARG A 203 12.80 -17.88 15.06
N ASP A 204 12.06 -17.80 16.15
CA ASP A 204 12.22 -18.65 17.34
C ASP A 204 11.52 -20.01 17.24
N LEU A 205 10.79 -20.29 16.15
CA LEU A 205 10.11 -21.55 15.90
C LEU A 205 10.98 -22.42 14.98
N ALA A 206 11.64 -23.42 15.57
CA ALA A 206 12.70 -24.19 14.90
C ALA A 206 12.21 -24.99 13.67
N ASN A 207 10.93 -25.38 13.63
CA ASN A 207 10.33 -26.15 12.54
C ASN A 207 9.43 -25.31 11.63
N VAL A 208 9.57 -23.96 11.66
CA VAL A 208 8.81 -23.05 10.82
C VAL A 208 9.73 -22.41 9.78
N HIS A 209 9.35 -22.54 8.51
CA HIS A 209 10.10 -22.05 7.36
C HIS A 209 9.26 -21.04 6.59
N VAL A 210 9.66 -19.76 6.66
CA VAL A 210 8.97 -18.68 5.94
C VAL A 210 9.50 -18.63 4.51
N LEU A 211 8.59 -18.72 3.55
CA LEU A 211 8.89 -18.73 2.13
C LEU A 211 8.28 -17.54 1.41
N GLN A 212 8.96 -17.09 0.38
CA GLN A 212 8.43 -16.08 -0.53
C GLN A 212 7.28 -16.66 -1.35
N GLY A 213 6.20 -15.90 -1.45
CA GLY A 213 5.14 -16.16 -2.40
C GLY A 213 5.57 -15.84 -3.84
N SER A 214 4.71 -16.13 -4.77
CA SER A 214 4.91 -15.87 -6.19
C SER A 214 3.72 -15.11 -6.78
N ASP A 215 3.87 -14.69 -8.03
CA ASP A 215 2.79 -14.06 -8.80
C ASP A 215 1.72 -15.08 -9.28
N TYR A 216 1.82 -16.32 -8.82
CA TYR A 216 0.84 -17.38 -9.11
C TYR A 216 -0.23 -17.54 -8.03
N GLN A 217 -0.07 -16.96 -6.83
CA GLN A 217 -1.15 -16.89 -5.85
C GLN A 217 -2.21 -15.90 -6.33
N ILE A 218 -3.45 -16.39 -6.41
CA ILE A 218 -4.59 -15.63 -6.93
C ILE A 218 -5.40 -15.07 -5.76
N SER A 219 -5.51 -13.75 -5.67
CA SER A 219 -6.34 -13.07 -4.70
C SER A 219 -7.53 -12.38 -5.38
N GLU A 220 -8.54 -11.99 -4.61
CA GLU A 220 -9.63 -11.15 -5.11
C GLU A 220 -9.10 -9.88 -5.81
N ALA A 221 -8.01 -9.31 -5.29
CA ALA A 221 -7.38 -8.13 -5.84
C ALA A 221 -6.67 -8.36 -7.18
N THR A 222 -6.23 -9.59 -7.47
CA THR A 222 -5.47 -9.94 -8.68
C THR A 222 -6.30 -10.66 -9.73
N PHE A 223 -7.42 -11.28 -9.33
CA PHE A 223 -8.29 -12.03 -10.23
C PHE A 223 -9.13 -11.09 -11.11
N PRO A 224 -9.04 -11.20 -12.45
CA PRO A 224 -9.81 -10.36 -13.35
C PRO A 224 -11.25 -10.89 -13.50
N THR A 225 -12.23 -10.02 -13.27
CA THR A 225 -13.68 -10.38 -13.30
C THR A 225 -14.38 -9.99 -14.61
N TYR A 226 -13.69 -9.37 -15.55
CA TYR A 226 -14.26 -8.78 -16.77
C TYR A 226 -14.99 -9.76 -17.70
N PHE A 227 -14.67 -11.05 -17.62
CA PHE A 227 -15.27 -12.11 -18.47
C PHE A 227 -16.37 -12.92 -17.78
N LEU A 228 -16.66 -12.69 -16.49
CA LEU A 228 -17.70 -13.37 -15.75
C LEU A 228 -19.04 -12.65 -15.88
N LYS A 229 -20.15 -13.42 -15.99
CA LYS A 229 -21.48 -12.84 -16.22
C LYS A 229 -22.01 -12.05 -15.03
N GLN A 230 -21.77 -12.53 -13.80
CA GLN A 230 -22.18 -11.88 -12.57
C GLN A 230 -20.98 -11.73 -11.61
N VAL A 231 -20.96 -10.62 -10.86
CA VAL A 231 -19.88 -10.36 -9.87
C VAL A 231 -19.94 -11.35 -8.71
N THR A 232 -21.13 -11.89 -8.39
CA THR A 232 -21.33 -12.93 -7.36
C THR A 232 -20.68 -14.26 -7.73
N ASP A 233 -20.63 -14.61 -9.02
CA ASP A 233 -19.96 -15.83 -9.50
C ASP A 233 -18.44 -15.72 -9.40
N SER A 234 -17.90 -14.49 -9.35
CA SER A 234 -16.47 -14.23 -9.29
C SER A 234 -15.81 -14.70 -8.01
N THR A 235 -16.54 -14.73 -6.91
CA THR A 235 -16.00 -15.06 -5.58
C THR A 235 -15.55 -16.50 -5.51
N ASP A 236 -16.38 -17.46 -5.91
CA ASP A 236 -16.05 -18.88 -5.89
C ASP A 236 -14.99 -19.22 -6.95
N GLU A 237 -15.07 -18.61 -8.13
CA GLU A 237 -14.17 -18.91 -9.26
C GLU A 237 -12.71 -18.54 -8.95
N HIS A 238 -12.46 -17.35 -8.35
CA HIS A 238 -11.09 -17.00 -7.98
C HIS A 238 -10.54 -17.89 -6.86
N ILE A 239 -11.39 -18.28 -5.89
CA ILE A 239 -11.00 -19.21 -4.81
C ILE A 239 -10.65 -20.58 -5.39
N LEU A 240 -11.50 -21.13 -6.24
CA LEU A 240 -11.29 -22.45 -6.86
C LEU A 240 -10.02 -22.46 -7.74
N LEU A 241 -9.78 -21.36 -8.45
CA LEU A 241 -8.59 -21.23 -9.28
C LEU A 241 -7.31 -21.14 -8.44
N ASP A 242 -7.32 -20.39 -7.32
CA ASP A 242 -6.19 -20.33 -6.38
C ASP A 242 -5.93 -21.68 -5.70
N LEU A 243 -7.00 -22.37 -5.30
CA LEU A 243 -6.88 -23.73 -4.74
C LEU A 243 -6.33 -24.74 -5.75
N ASP A 244 -6.68 -24.63 -7.04
CA ASP A 244 -6.13 -25.50 -8.10
C ASP A 244 -4.65 -25.19 -8.37
N VAL A 245 -4.22 -23.91 -8.32
CA VAL A 245 -2.79 -23.53 -8.32
C VAL A 245 -2.07 -24.20 -7.15
N CYS A 246 -2.64 -24.10 -5.96
CA CYS A 246 -2.07 -24.68 -4.75
C CYS A 246 -1.91 -26.20 -4.86
N LEU A 247 -2.95 -26.90 -5.33
CA LEU A 247 -2.96 -28.37 -5.53
C LEU A 247 -1.98 -28.84 -6.58
N ARG A 248 -1.88 -28.15 -7.70
CA ARG A 248 -1.03 -28.59 -8.82
C ARG A 248 0.43 -28.26 -8.62
N HIS A 249 0.74 -27.18 -7.92
CA HIS A 249 2.09 -26.62 -7.94
C HIS A 249 2.74 -26.47 -6.56
N ILE A 250 2.02 -26.02 -5.53
CA ILE A 250 2.62 -25.76 -4.22
C ILE A 250 2.64 -27.02 -3.36
N ILE A 251 1.50 -27.66 -3.19
CA ILE A 251 1.34 -28.85 -2.35
C ILE A 251 2.29 -29.98 -2.77
N PRO A 252 2.38 -30.36 -4.05
CA PRO A 252 3.29 -31.42 -4.49
C PRO A 252 4.78 -31.05 -4.32
N SER A 253 5.13 -29.77 -4.59
CA SER A 253 6.52 -29.31 -4.50
C SER A 253 7.05 -29.28 -3.08
N LEU A 254 6.21 -29.00 -2.09
CA LEU A 254 6.56 -29.00 -0.66
C LEU A 254 6.25 -30.33 0.03
N GLY A 255 5.51 -31.25 -0.61
CA GLY A 255 5.06 -32.51 -0.02
C GLY A 255 4.07 -32.28 1.15
N ILE A 256 3.14 -31.36 1.00
CA ILE A 256 2.22 -30.93 2.04
C ILE A 256 1.17 -31.99 2.37
N THR A 257 1.00 -32.27 3.65
CA THR A 257 -0.01 -33.18 4.21
C THR A 257 -1.13 -32.45 4.96
N HIS A 258 -0.84 -31.24 5.47
CA HIS A 258 -1.77 -30.45 6.27
C HIS A 258 -1.81 -28.99 5.77
N ARG A 259 -3.01 -28.44 5.60
CA ARG A 259 -3.24 -27.02 5.31
C ARG A 259 -3.88 -26.36 6.52
N PHE A 260 -3.21 -25.38 7.13
CA PHE A 260 -3.70 -24.66 8.29
C PHE A 260 -4.26 -23.29 7.91
N VAL A 261 -5.38 -22.91 8.50
CA VAL A 261 -6.07 -21.64 8.31
C VAL A 261 -6.71 -21.20 9.61
N GLY A 262 -6.86 -19.88 9.80
CA GLY A 262 -7.63 -19.34 10.91
C GLY A 262 -9.14 -19.46 10.64
N SER A 263 -9.91 -19.81 11.65
CA SER A 263 -11.38 -19.75 11.59
C SER A 263 -11.84 -18.32 11.30
N GLU A 264 -12.96 -18.15 10.61
CA GLU A 264 -13.46 -16.83 10.24
C GLU A 264 -14.95 -16.68 10.56
N PRO A 265 -15.26 -16.14 11.75
CA PRO A 265 -16.65 -15.98 12.18
C PRO A 265 -17.35 -14.75 11.59
N THR A 266 -16.62 -13.78 11.04
CA THR A 266 -17.15 -12.46 10.71
C THR A 266 -17.07 -12.10 9.22
N ASP A 267 -16.01 -12.49 8.52
CA ASP A 267 -15.81 -12.21 7.11
C ASP A 267 -16.36 -13.35 6.25
N LYS A 268 -17.46 -13.07 5.55
CA LYS A 268 -18.16 -14.06 4.71
C LYS A 268 -17.30 -14.60 3.56
N LEU A 269 -16.42 -13.77 2.99
CA LEU A 269 -15.53 -14.17 1.89
C LEU A 269 -14.48 -15.17 2.38
N THR A 270 -13.82 -14.86 3.49
CA THR A 270 -12.83 -15.76 4.10
C THR A 270 -13.48 -17.06 4.61
N ALA A 271 -14.69 -17.00 5.18
CA ALA A 271 -15.45 -18.18 5.56
C ALA A 271 -15.78 -19.06 4.35
N ARG A 272 -16.16 -18.45 3.21
CA ARG A 272 -16.41 -19.18 1.95
C ARG A 272 -15.14 -19.80 1.40
N TYR A 273 -14.00 -19.09 1.49
CA TYR A 273 -12.70 -19.63 1.12
C TYR A 273 -12.35 -20.88 1.95
N ASN A 274 -12.52 -20.84 3.27
CA ASN A 274 -12.28 -21.98 4.13
C ASN A 274 -13.18 -23.18 3.76
N GLN A 275 -14.47 -22.93 3.53
CA GLN A 275 -15.41 -23.99 3.13
C GLN A 275 -14.99 -24.69 1.83
N LEU A 276 -14.66 -23.93 0.79
CA LEU A 276 -14.20 -24.48 -0.50
C LEU A 276 -12.86 -25.20 -0.35
N MET A 277 -11.97 -24.69 0.51
CA MET A 277 -10.69 -25.31 0.82
C MET A 277 -10.87 -26.72 1.41
N HIS A 278 -11.76 -26.91 2.36
CA HIS A 278 -12.11 -28.24 2.90
C HIS A 278 -12.59 -29.17 1.77
N GLN A 279 -13.55 -28.70 0.96
CA GLN A 279 -14.12 -29.53 -0.12
C GLN A 279 -13.07 -29.95 -1.15
N VAL A 280 -12.18 -29.04 -1.54
CA VAL A 280 -11.22 -29.26 -2.65
C VAL A 280 -9.99 -30.03 -2.17
N LEU A 281 -9.37 -29.63 -1.04
CA LEU A 281 -8.11 -30.20 -0.59
C LEU A 281 -8.28 -31.57 0.07
N GLU A 282 -9.33 -31.76 0.89
CA GLU A 282 -9.56 -33.04 1.56
C GLU A 282 -9.91 -34.16 0.56
N ALA A 283 -10.61 -33.83 -0.54
CA ALA A 283 -10.85 -34.76 -1.63
C ALA A 283 -9.54 -35.27 -2.31
N GLN A 284 -8.45 -34.54 -2.13
CA GLN A 284 -7.11 -34.89 -2.63
C GLN A 284 -6.16 -35.40 -1.53
N GLY A 285 -6.69 -35.73 -0.35
CA GLY A 285 -5.93 -36.32 0.75
C GLY A 285 -5.10 -35.31 1.57
N VAL A 286 -5.30 -34.02 1.40
CA VAL A 286 -4.65 -32.97 2.23
C VAL A 286 -5.59 -32.58 3.35
N LYS A 287 -5.20 -32.83 4.60
CA LYS A 287 -6.00 -32.46 5.78
C LYS A 287 -6.06 -30.95 5.96
N VAL A 288 -7.26 -30.38 6.01
CA VAL A 288 -7.46 -28.97 6.35
C VAL A 288 -7.72 -28.85 7.84
N VAL A 289 -6.99 -27.94 8.50
CA VAL A 289 -7.10 -27.70 9.95
C VAL A 289 -7.44 -26.24 10.19
N GLU A 290 -8.64 -25.97 10.68
CA GLU A 290 -9.01 -24.64 11.14
C GLU A 290 -8.56 -24.44 12.59
N VAL A 291 -7.81 -23.36 12.81
CA VAL A 291 -7.36 -22.92 14.13
C VAL A 291 -8.25 -21.78 14.58
N GLU A 292 -8.82 -21.90 15.77
CA GLU A 292 -9.64 -20.83 16.36
C GLU A 292 -8.85 -19.53 16.48
N ARG A 293 -9.51 -18.39 16.21
CA ARG A 293 -8.87 -17.08 16.29
C ARG A 293 -8.52 -16.72 17.74
N LEU A 294 -7.32 -16.19 17.91
CA LEU A 294 -6.91 -15.61 19.18
C LEU A 294 -7.75 -14.36 19.48
N THR A 295 -8.30 -14.31 20.70
CA THR A 295 -8.99 -13.14 21.24
C THR A 295 -8.13 -12.45 22.30
N LEU A 296 -8.20 -11.14 22.37
CA LEU A 296 -7.59 -10.34 23.43
C LEU A 296 -8.68 -9.49 24.07
N LYS A 297 -8.96 -9.72 25.37
CA LYS A 297 -10.06 -9.05 26.10
C LYS A 297 -11.39 -9.12 25.32
N ASP A 298 -11.76 -10.32 24.91
CA ASP A 298 -12.99 -10.63 24.14
C ASP A 298 -13.07 -10.01 22.74
N VAL A 299 -12.00 -9.40 22.25
CA VAL A 299 -11.90 -8.86 20.89
C VAL A 299 -11.05 -9.79 20.03
N VAL A 300 -11.59 -10.21 18.90
CA VAL A 300 -10.87 -11.00 17.89
C VAL A 300 -9.73 -10.16 17.33
N ILE A 301 -8.51 -10.70 17.35
CA ILE A 301 -7.34 -10.03 16.78
C ILE A 301 -7.46 -10.00 15.25
N ASN A 302 -7.54 -8.79 14.69
CA ASN A 302 -7.72 -8.56 13.27
C ASN A 302 -6.71 -7.52 12.76
N ALA A 303 -6.03 -7.83 11.66
CA ALA A 303 -5.09 -6.91 11.01
C ALA A 303 -5.76 -5.62 10.50
N SER A 304 -7.05 -5.68 10.12
CA SER A 304 -7.80 -4.49 9.69
C SER A 304 -7.91 -3.44 10.78
N ARG A 305 -8.07 -3.85 12.05
CA ARG A 305 -8.10 -2.93 13.18
C ARG A 305 -6.79 -2.18 13.37
N VAL A 306 -5.64 -2.83 13.12
CA VAL A 306 -4.33 -2.14 13.15
C VAL A 306 -4.29 -1.05 12.08
N ARG A 307 -4.79 -1.34 10.88
CA ARG A 307 -4.81 -0.36 9.78
C ARG A 307 -5.79 0.78 10.01
N GLN A 308 -6.93 0.49 10.63
CA GLN A 308 -8.01 1.47 10.83
C GLN A 308 -7.78 2.41 12.01
N VAL A 309 -7.26 1.88 13.12
CA VAL A 309 -7.15 2.63 14.37
C VAL A 309 -5.77 2.57 15.04
N GLY A 310 -4.75 2.07 14.35
CA GLY A 310 -3.37 2.08 14.86
C GLY A 310 -3.14 1.25 16.13
N ASP A 311 -3.98 0.24 16.43
CA ASP A 311 -3.88 -0.55 17.66
C ASP A 311 -2.64 -1.47 17.64
N LEU A 312 -1.51 -0.94 18.12
CA LEU A 312 -0.24 -1.63 18.19
C LEU A 312 -0.26 -2.85 19.14
N SER A 313 -1.23 -2.91 20.07
CA SER A 313 -1.36 -4.02 21.03
C SER A 313 -1.67 -5.35 20.36
N LEU A 314 -2.23 -5.33 19.16
CA LEU A 314 -2.59 -6.49 18.35
C LEU A 314 -1.42 -7.07 17.55
N LEU A 315 -0.32 -6.33 17.42
CA LEU A 315 0.82 -6.72 16.59
C LEU A 315 1.67 -7.80 17.27
N ALA A 316 2.26 -8.68 16.45
CA ALA A 316 3.45 -9.38 16.87
C ALA A 316 4.55 -8.34 17.17
N HIS A 317 5.30 -8.55 18.24
CA HIS A 317 6.30 -7.60 18.73
C HIS A 317 7.29 -7.14 17.65
N THR A 318 7.73 -8.07 16.83
CA THR A 318 8.68 -7.83 15.73
C THR A 318 8.11 -7.01 14.58
N SER A 319 6.78 -6.88 14.49
CA SER A 319 6.12 -6.10 13.43
C SER A 319 5.98 -4.61 13.77
N VAL A 320 6.06 -4.25 15.05
CA VAL A 320 5.83 -2.86 15.51
C VAL A 320 6.69 -1.83 14.79
N PRO A 321 8.01 -2.03 14.59
CA PRO A 321 8.83 -1.02 13.90
C PRO A 321 8.40 -0.77 12.46
N TYR A 322 8.10 -1.83 11.72
CA TYR A 322 7.64 -1.71 10.34
C TYR A 322 6.33 -0.95 10.24
N VAL A 323 5.38 -1.29 11.14
CA VAL A 323 4.06 -0.65 11.18
C VAL A 323 4.19 0.84 11.51
N LEU A 324 5.01 1.21 12.49
CA LEU A 324 5.22 2.62 12.84
C LEU A 324 5.78 3.44 11.69
N GLY A 325 6.82 2.95 11.00
CA GLY A 325 7.41 3.67 9.88
C GLY A 325 6.47 3.84 8.69
N VAL A 326 5.72 2.78 8.34
CA VAL A 326 4.72 2.84 7.25
C VAL A 326 3.57 3.77 7.62
N LEU A 327 3.01 3.68 8.84
CA LEU A 327 1.91 4.57 9.27
C LEU A 327 2.34 6.04 9.34
N ALA A 328 3.60 6.33 9.66
CA ALA A 328 4.14 7.70 9.58
C ALA A 328 4.17 8.21 8.12
N ALA A 329 4.56 7.37 7.16
CA ALA A 329 4.50 7.70 5.73
C ALA A 329 3.04 7.82 5.22
N GLU A 330 2.12 6.96 5.71
CA GLU A 330 0.69 7.08 5.39
C GLU A 330 0.09 8.40 5.88
N ALA A 331 0.49 8.89 7.04
CA ALA A 331 0.06 10.20 7.52
C ALA A 331 0.53 11.35 6.61
N MET A 332 1.73 11.24 5.99
CA MET A 332 2.16 12.17 4.94
C MET A 332 1.30 12.06 3.68
N ARG A 333 0.93 10.84 3.28
CA ARG A 333 0.00 10.62 2.14
C ARG A 333 -1.40 11.15 2.45
N ASP A 334 -1.88 10.96 3.66
CA ASP A 334 -3.16 11.50 4.14
C ASP A 334 -3.19 13.03 4.09
N GLU A 335 -2.10 13.69 4.52
CA GLU A 335 -1.93 15.13 4.37
C GLU A 335 -1.93 15.53 2.89
N LEU A 336 -1.13 14.87 2.05
CA LEU A 336 -1.02 15.18 0.61
C LEU A 336 -2.37 14.98 -0.12
N ASN A 337 -3.13 13.94 0.23
CA ASN A 337 -4.42 13.60 -0.38
C ASN A 337 -5.58 14.50 0.08
N LEU A 338 -5.38 15.31 1.12
CA LEU A 338 -6.40 16.22 1.62
C LEU A 338 -6.67 17.32 0.59
N LYS A 339 -7.92 17.38 0.11
CA LYS A 339 -8.36 18.36 -0.89
C LYS A 339 -8.69 19.72 -0.26
N GLY A 340 -8.53 20.78 -1.04
CA GLY A 340 -8.93 22.13 -0.65
C GLY A 340 -8.02 22.79 0.39
N LYS A 341 -6.78 22.35 0.53
CA LYS A 341 -5.81 22.96 1.45
C LYS A 341 -5.37 24.35 0.98
N PRO A 342 -5.60 25.42 1.74
CA PRO A 342 -5.19 26.77 1.32
C PRO A 342 -3.67 26.88 1.15
N GLY A 343 -3.21 27.28 -0.04
CA GLY A 343 -1.81 27.54 -0.36
C GLY A 343 -0.90 26.31 -0.46
N LEU A 344 -1.41 25.10 -0.23
CA LEU A 344 -0.66 23.83 -0.24
C LEU A 344 -0.99 22.96 -1.43
N ILE A 345 -0.07 22.04 -1.77
CA ILE A 345 -0.26 21.05 -2.83
C ILE A 345 -1.25 19.98 -2.41
N GLY A 346 -2.17 19.65 -3.30
CA GLY A 346 -3.13 18.56 -3.17
C GLY A 346 -3.34 17.82 -4.49
N PRO A 347 -4.28 16.86 -4.54
CA PRO A 347 -4.54 16.07 -5.75
C PRO A 347 -4.94 16.91 -6.97
N ASP A 348 -5.65 18.01 -6.74
CA ASP A 348 -6.30 18.81 -7.79
C ASP A 348 -5.67 20.20 -7.97
N ASP A 349 -4.79 20.64 -7.06
CA ASP A 349 -4.16 21.98 -7.10
C ASP A 349 -2.71 21.96 -6.56
N ASN A 350 -1.85 22.75 -7.15
CA ASN A 350 -0.47 22.95 -6.71
C ASN A 350 -0.32 24.06 -5.62
N GLY A 351 -1.43 24.66 -5.17
CA GLY A 351 -1.40 25.74 -4.19
C GLY A 351 -0.57 26.94 -4.66
N SER A 352 0.30 27.44 -3.80
CA SER A 352 1.20 28.58 -4.06
C SER A 352 2.57 28.13 -4.63
N HIS A 353 2.66 26.96 -5.28
CA HIS A 353 3.91 26.37 -5.77
C HIS A 353 3.94 26.26 -7.31
N SER A 354 5.06 26.70 -7.91
CA SER A 354 5.36 26.51 -9.34
C SER A 354 6.44 25.45 -9.57
N ASP A 355 7.17 25.06 -8.54
CA ASP A 355 8.32 24.16 -8.56
C ASP A 355 7.99 22.75 -8.07
N MET A 356 6.79 22.55 -7.53
CA MET A 356 6.33 21.28 -6.96
C MET A 356 4.92 20.93 -7.44
N ASN A 357 4.61 19.64 -7.49
CA ASN A 357 3.28 19.11 -7.79
C ASN A 357 3.01 17.81 -7.00
N TYR A 358 1.76 17.34 -7.05
CA TYR A 358 1.31 16.14 -6.36
C TYR A 358 2.21 14.91 -6.61
N GLN A 359 2.58 14.65 -7.87
CA GLN A 359 3.41 13.49 -8.22
C GLN A 359 4.84 13.60 -7.66
N LEU A 360 5.40 14.82 -7.62
CA LEU A 360 6.70 15.07 -7.00
C LEU A 360 6.66 14.80 -5.50
N MET A 361 5.62 15.30 -4.82
CA MET A 361 5.39 15.06 -3.38
C MET A 361 5.24 13.57 -3.09
N LEU A 362 4.47 12.84 -3.89
CA LEU A 362 4.28 11.40 -3.73
C LEU A 362 5.60 10.62 -3.89
N ARG A 363 6.42 10.96 -4.92
CA ARG A 363 7.76 10.36 -5.08
C ARG A 363 8.65 10.63 -3.87
N SER A 364 8.58 11.82 -3.31
CA SER A 364 9.29 12.21 -2.09
C SER A 364 8.90 11.32 -0.91
N ILE A 365 7.61 11.17 -0.64
CA ILE A 365 7.11 10.32 0.46
C ILE A 365 7.60 8.87 0.29
N ASN A 366 7.51 8.32 -0.92
CA ASN A 366 7.97 6.96 -1.21
C ASN A 366 9.48 6.77 -0.98
N ALA A 367 10.28 7.82 -1.21
CA ALA A 367 11.72 7.80 -0.93
C ALA A 367 12.05 7.91 0.57
N ILE A 368 11.20 8.60 1.35
CA ILE A 368 11.38 8.82 2.80
C ILE A 368 10.95 7.58 3.61
N GLU A 369 9.88 6.89 3.20
CA GLU A 369 9.27 5.78 3.94
C GLU A 369 10.25 4.72 4.46
N PRO A 370 11.22 4.20 3.67
CA PRO A 370 12.18 3.21 4.17
C PRO A 370 13.00 3.70 5.36
N TYR A 371 13.31 5.00 5.42
CA TYR A 371 14.08 5.61 6.51
C TYR A 371 13.25 5.80 7.78
N LEU A 372 11.94 6.06 7.66
CA LEU A 372 11.03 6.06 8.81
C LEU A 372 10.92 4.66 9.41
N VAL A 373 10.88 3.61 8.57
CA VAL A 373 10.93 2.21 9.03
C VAL A 373 12.27 1.90 9.69
N GLN A 374 13.39 2.28 9.08
CA GLN A 374 14.72 2.08 9.66
C GLN A 374 14.86 2.78 11.01
N LEU A 375 14.37 4.01 11.12
CA LEU A 375 14.37 4.78 12.35
C LEU A 375 13.58 4.08 13.46
N ALA A 376 12.39 3.60 13.14
CA ALA A 376 11.58 2.81 14.07
C ALA A 376 12.31 1.54 14.52
N GLN A 377 12.97 0.82 13.60
CA GLN A 377 13.73 -0.40 13.92
C GLN A 377 14.88 -0.14 14.89
N VAL A 378 15.66 0.93 14.67
CA VAL A 378 16.79 1.28 15.53
C VAL A 378 16.31 1.74 16.91
N CYS A 379 15.24 2.52 16.97
CA CYS A 379 14.70 3.04 18.23
C CYS A 379 13.82 2.02 19.00
N TYR A 380 13.41 0.93 18.37
CA TYR A 380 12.62 -0.14 19.00
C TYR A 380 13.55 -1.08 19.80
N SER A 381 14.16 -0.56 20.86
CA SER A 381 15.14 -1.24 21.70
C SER A 381 15.06 -0.77 23.15
N SER A 382 15.74 -1.50 24.05
CA SER A 382 15.87 -1.10 25.47
C SER A 382 16.84 0.09 25.64
N GLU A 383 17.74 0.30 24.69
CA GLU A 383 18.68 1.42 24.73
C GLU A 383 17.98 2.72 24.35
N LYS A 384 18.29 3.79 25.05
CA LYS A 384 17.79 5.12 24.74
C LYS A 384 18.19 5.52 23.31
N PRO A 385 17.25 6.06 22.49
CA PRO A 385 17.59 6.53 21.15
C PRO A 385 18.72 7.56 21.16
N SER A 386 19.74 7.33 20.34
CA SER A 386 20.88 8.24 20.18
C SER A 386 20.54 9.39 19.24
N ALA A 387 20.73 10.64 19.67
CA ALA A 387 20.56 11.82 18.83
C ALA A 387 21.44 11.76 17.56
N GLN A 388 22.66 11.24 17.67
CA GLN A 388 23.56 11.07 16.54
C GLN A 388 22.97 10.09 15.51
N THR A 389 22.46 8.94 15.95
CA THR A 389 21.89 7.91 15.07
C THR A 389 20.60 8.41 14.41
N VAL A 390 19.70 9.04 15.19
CA VAL A 390 18.44 9.59 14.67
C VAL A 390 18.71 10.68 13.63
N THR A 391 19.65 11.59 13.91
CA THR A 391 20.06 12.64 12.97
C THR A 391 20.69 12.05 11.70
N ALA A 392 21.55 11.03 11.83
CA ALA A 392 22.17 10.40 10.67
C ALA A 392 21.14 9.75 9.73
N ILE A 393 20.13 9.04 10.27
CA ILE A 393 19.06 8.46 9.47
C ILE A 393 18.18 9.57 8.85
N GLY A 394 17.88 10.64 9.59
CA GLY A 394 17.15 11.79 9.09
C GLY A 394 17.84 12.47 7.91
N LEU A 395 19.17 12.63 7.96
CA LEU A 395 19.98 13.17 6.85
C LEU A 395 19.99 12.24 5.63
N GLN A 396 20.00 10.93 5.84
CA GLN A 396 19.86 9.95 4.74
C GLN A 396 18.48 10.05 4.09
N ALA A 397 17.41 10.20 4.88
CA ALA A 397 16.06 10.42 4.38
C ALA A 397 15.96 11.73 3.56
N GLU A 398 16.60 12.82 4.04
CA GLU A 398 16.67 14.09 3.31
C GLU A 398 17.42 13.93 1.98
N ALA A 399 18.55 13.24 1.97
CA ALA A 399 19.31 12.97 0.75
C ALA A 399 18.50 12.15 -0.27
N ALA A 400 17.79 11.11 0.18
CA ALA A 400 16.91 10.30 -0.68
C ALA A 400 15.74 11.12 -1.24
N MET A 401 15.13 11.97 -0.42
CA MET A 401 14.11 12.93 -0.83
C MET A 401 14.63 13.84 -1.95
N LEU A 402 15.78 14.49 -1.74
CA LEU A 402 16.37 15.41 -2.72
C LEU A 402 16.73 14.69 -4.03
N GLN A 403 17.23 13.46 -3.96
CA GLN A 403 17.48 12.65 -5.14
C GLN A 403 16.21 12.34 -5.92
N ALA A 404 15.12 11.92 -5.23
CA ALA A 404 13.85 11.57 -5.84
C ALA A 404 13.11 12.77 -6.44
N THR A 405 13.41 13.99 -5.96
CA THR A 405 12.74 15.24 -6.36
C THR A 405 13.59 16.12 -7.28
N GLY A 406 14.79 15.68 -7.68
CA GLY A 406 15.68 16.49 -8.49
C GLY A 406 16.24 17.71 -7.75
N GLY A 407 16.44 17.62 -6.44
CA GLY A 407 16.99 18.68 -5.60
C GLY A 407 15.95 19.59 -4.92
N VAL A 408 14.66 19.34 -5.16
CA VAL A 408 13.58 20.14 -4.54
C VAL A 408 13.32 19.67 -3.11
N ASN A 409 13.39 20.59 -2.16
CA ASN A 409 13.06 20.32 -0.76
C ASN A 409 11.53 20.30 -0.56
N THR A 410 10.96 19.11 -0.46
CA THR A 410 9.51 18.90 -0.32
C THR A 410 9.06 18.65 1.12
N HIS A 411 9.82 17.83 1.90
CA HIS A 411 9.36 17.29 3.20
C HIS A 411 10.43 17.31 4.30
N LYS A 412 11.41 18.21 4.24
CA LYS A 412 12.49 18.26 5.27
C LYS A 412 11.94 18.43 6.69
N GLY A 413 10.93 19.29 6.87
CA GLY A 413 10.29 19.49 8.17
C GLY A 413 9.55 18.25 8.65
N ALA A 414 8.81 17.58 7.76
CA ALA A 414 8.10 16.34 8.04
C ALA A 414 9.06 15.20 8.43
N ILE A 415 10.21 15.05 7.75
CA ILE A 415 11.25 14.07 8.11
C ILE A 415 11.68 14.25 9.57
N PHE A 416 11.94 15.48 9.98
CA PHE A 416 12.34 15.77 11.36
C PHE A 416 11.19 15.51 12.34
N ALA A 417 10.01 16.09 12.11
CA ALA A 417 8.87 16.02 13.02
C ALA A 417 8.37 14.59 13.22
N LEU A 418 8.14 13.85 12.11
CA LEU A 418 7.71 12.45 12.15
C LEU A 418 8.84 11.55 12.67
N GLY A 419 10.09 11.82 12.32
CA GLY A 419 11.23 11.08 12.82
C GLY A 419 11.35 11.11 14.34
N MET A 420 11.19 12.28 14.97
CA MET A 420 11.16 12.44 16.43
C MET A 420 9.98 11.68 17.06
N MET A 421 8.79 11.75 16.46
CA MET A 421 7.60 11.07 16.95
C MET A 421 7.74 9.55 16.84
N VAL A 422 8.23 9.04 15.70
CA VAL A 422 8.51 7.60 15.48
C VAL A 422 9.53 7.09 16.50
N ALA A 423 10.62 7.81 16.74
CA ALA A 423 11.64 7.43 17.72
C ALA A 423 11.07 7.37 19.15
N GLY A 424 10.28 8.37 19.54
CA GLY A 424 9.62 8.43 20.85
C GLY A 424 8.64 7.28 21.07
N ILE A 425 7.77 7.02 20.09
CA ILE A 425 6.79 5.94 20.16
C ILE A 425 7.48 4.57 20.16
N ALA A 426 8.43 4.33 19.24
CA ALA A 426 9.12 3.05 19.11
C ALA A 426 9.81 2.64 20.42
N HIS A 427 10.59 3.53 21.02
CA HIS A 427 11.29 3.27 22.28
C HIS A 427 10.29 3.05 23.43
N THR A 428 9.26 3.90 23.54
CA THR A 428 8.24 3.79 24.60
C THR A 428 7.50 2.46 24.52
N VAL A 429 7.04 2.08 23.33
CA VAL A 429 6.32 0.80 23.13
C VAL A 429 7.23 -0.40 23.37
N TYR A 430 8.51 -0.32 23.03
CA TYR A 430 9.47 -1.38 23.37
C TYR A 430 9.58 -1.57 24.88
N CYS A 431 9.79 -0.47 25.64
CA CYS A 431 10.04 -0.52 27.08
C CYS A 431 8.78 -0.85 27.90
N LEU A 432 7.64 -0.25 27.56
CA LEU A 432 6.40 -0.34 28.36
C LEU A 432 5.41 -1.38 27.83
N ARG A 433 5.60 -1.90 26.60
CA ARG A 433 4.65 -2.77 25.90
C ARG A 433 3.26 -2.15 25.69
N GLN A 434 3.18 -0.85 25.81
CA GLN A 434 1.98 -0.04 25.59
C GLN A 434 2.35 1.34 25.11
N VAL A 435 1.38 2.04 24.54
CA VAL A 435 1.51 3.45 24.18
C VAL A 435 1.28 4.31 25.42
N ASP A 436 2.18 5.25 25.68
CA ASP A 436 2.10 6.21 26.79
C ASP A 436 2.54 7.60 26.32
N ALA A 437 1.58 8.51 26.22
CA ALA A 437 1.82 9.86 25.68
C ALA A 437 2.83 10.67 26.50
N ALA A 438 2.81 10.55 27.84
CA ALA A 438 3.73 11.28 28.69
C ALA A 438 5.17 10.77 28.51
N LYS A 439 5.34 9.45 28.44
CA LYS A 439 6.64 8.83 28.20
C LYS A 439 7.17 9.10 26.80
N ILE A 440 6.33 9.09 25.78
CA ILE A 440 6.68 9.47 24.41
C ILE A 440 7.25 10.90 24.39
N ARG A 441 6.55 11.85 25.02
CA ARG A 441 7.02 13.24 25.14
C ARG A 441 8.35 13.36 25.86
N GLU A 442 8.52 12.67 26.97
CA GLU A 442 9.79 12.64 27.73
C GLU A 442 10.95 12.17 26.84
N VAL A 443 10.77 11.08 26.10
CA VAL A 443 11.79 10.54 25.20
C VAL A 443 12.14 11.54 24.09
N ILE A 444 11.13 12.17 23.49
CA ILE A 444 11.32 13.21 22.45
C ILE A 444 12.11 14.39 23.01
N MET A 445 11.73 14.90 24.18
CA MET A 445 12.42 16.03 24.84
C MET A 445 13.89 15.72 25.12
N GLN A 446 14.16 14.54 25.66
CA GLN A 446 15.53 14.09 25.94
C GLN A 446 16.35 14.01 24.65
N LEU A 447 15.80 13.38 23.61
CA LEU A 447 16.44 13.24 22.31
C LEU A 447 16.70 14.60 21.66
N ALA A 448 15.74 15.52 21.69
CA ALA A 448 15.86 16.86 21.11
C ALA A 448 16.89 17.74 21.85
N ASN A 449 17.05 17.58 23.17
CA ASN A 449 18.05 18.30 23.94
C ASN A 449 19.48 17.85 23.61
N ASP A 450 19.67 16.58 23.19
CA ASP A 450 20.95 16.05 22.77
C ASP A 450 21.32 16.47 21.32
N ILE A 451 20.39 17.06 20.55
CA ILE A 451 20.65 17.57 19.20
C ILE A 451 21.19 19.01 19.28
N PRO A 452 22.39 19.28 18.71
CA PRO A 452 22.98 20.63 18.70
C PRO A 452 22.10 21.62 17.91
N SER A 453 21.97 22.84 18.43
CA SER A 453 21.33 23.94 17.69
C SER A 453 22.20 24.38 16.52
N THR A 454 21.67 24.36 15.31
CA THR A 454 22.36 24.86 14.11
C THR A 454 22.00 26.33 13.86
N HIS A 455 22.99 27.20 13.67
CA HIS A 455 22.82 28.64 13.48
C HIS A 455 22.79 29.07 12.00
N ASN A 456 23.17 28.19 11.07
CA ASN A 456 23.38 28.53 9.65
C ASN A 456 22.33 27.96 8.69
N THR A 457 21.05 28.00 9.04
CA THR A 457 19.97 27.59 8.14
C THR A 457 19.02 28.76 7.85
N HIS A 458 18.32 28.75 6.70
CA HIS A 458 17.29 29.76 6.38
C HIS A 458 16.26 29.90 7.51
N GLY A 459 15.83 28.78 8.11
CA GLY A 459 14.94 28.80 9.27
C GLY A 459 15.55 29.48 10.51
N ALA A 460 16.88 29.43 10.69
CA ALA A 460 17.55 30.13 11.79
C ALA A 460 17.50 31.65 11.61
N ALA A 461 17.68 32.15 10.38
CA ALA A 461 17.56 33.58 10.09
C ALA A 461 16.12 34.12 10.34
N VAL A 462 15.08 33.37 9.96
CA VAL A 462 13.68 33.71 10.22
C VAL A 462 13.42 33.73 11.73
N ARG A 463 13.85 32.71 12.47
CA ARG A 463 13.70 32.64 13.94
C ARG A 463 14.34 33.82 14.65
N GLN A 464 15.56 34.18 14.25
CA GLN A 464 16.26 35.30 14.84
C GLN A 464 15.57 36.64 14.55
N LYS A 465 15.05 36.80 13.32
CA LYS A 465 14.39 38.04 12.89
C LYS A 465 13.02 38.25 13.53
N HIS A 466 12.24 37.16 13.66
CA HIS A 466 10.83 37.23 14.06
C HIS A 466 10.56 36.69 15.48
N HIS A 467 11.60 36.17 16.19
CA HIS A 467 11.51 35.56 17.52
C HIS A 467 10.55 34.37 17.62
N VAL A 468 10.44 33.58 16.54
CA VAL A 468 9.53 32.44 16.44
C VAL A 468 10.27 31.12 16.70
N LYS A 469 9.51 30.10 17.19
CA LYS A 469 10.07 28.78 17.47
C LYS A 469 10.33 28.00 16.19
N GLY A 470 11.40 27.18 16.20
CA GLY A 470 11.69 26.24 15.12
C GLY A 470 11.27 24.80 15.46
N ALA A 471 11.41 23.89 14.49
CA ALA A 471 11.07 22.48 14.66
C ALA A 471 11.81 21.82 15.86
N LEU A 472 13.09 22.17 16.07
CA LEU A 472 13.88 21.66 17.20
C LEU A 472 13.38 22.21 18.55
N ASP A 473 12.93 23.47 18.60
CA ASP A 473 12.39 24.07 19.82
C ASP A 473 11.07 23.40 20.21
N MET A 474 10.20 23.12 19.23
CA MET A 474 8.95 22.37 19.44
C MET A 474 9.22 20.94 19.95
N ALA A 475 10.24 20.27 19.41
CA ALA A 475 10.63 18.93 19.87
C ALA A 475 11.20 18.98 21.30
N ARG A 476 11.97 20.01 21.68
CA ARG A 476 12.46 20.23 23.05
C ARG A 476 11.35 20.47 24.07
N GLU A 477 10.22 21.00 23.62
CA GLU A 477 9.00 21.13 24.42
C GLU A 477 8.13 19.86 24.38
N GLY A 478 8.58 18.79 23.73
CA GLY A 478 7.86 17.53 23.56
C GLY A 478 6.57 17.71 22.76
N TYR A 479 6.59 18.61 21.77
CA TYR A 479 5.42 18.97 20.94
C TYR A 479 4.21 19.31 21.79
N ALA A 480 4.38 20.16 22.82
CA ALA A 480 3.33 20.49 23.78
C ALA A 480 2.01 20.93 23.12
N GLN A 481 2.09 21.72 22.06
CA GLN A 481 0.92 22.22 21.35
C GLN A 481 0.17 21.08 20.62
N LEU A 482 0.88 20.13 20.02
CA LEU A 482 0.27 18.95 19.38
C LEU A 482 -0.60 18.17 20.39
N PHE A 483 -0.05 17.89 21.59
CA PHE A 483 -0.74 17.07 22.59
C PHE A 483 -1.85 17.83 23.35
N ASN A 484 -1.67 19.13 23.58
CA ASN A 484 -2.57 19.91 24.46
C ASN A 484 -3.62 20.71 23.68
N ASP A 485 -3.46 20.87 22.34
CA ASP A 485 -4.35 21.69 21.50
C ASP A 485 -4.80 20.90 20.26
N TRP A 486 -3.91 20.51 19.35
CA TRP A 486 -4.28 19.98 18.04
C TRP A 486 -4.94 18.59 18.10
N MET A 487 -4.43 17.66 18.91
CA MET A 487 -5.08 16.36 19.10
C MET A 487 -6.46 16.47 19.79
N PRO A 488 -6.63 17.25 20.87
CA PRO A 488 -7.93 17.56 21.43
C PRO A 488 -8.90 18.21 20.44
N TYR A 489 -8.43 19.15 19.61
CA TYR A 489 -9.25 19.77 18.57
C TYR A 489 -9.71 18.73 17.53
N LEU A 490 -8.82 17.87 17.04
CA LEU A 490 -9.18 16.79 16.13
C LEU A 490 -10.25 15.88 16.75
N GLN A 491 -10.13 15.52 18.02
CA GLN A 491 -11.12 14.72 18.72
C GLN A 491 -12.49 15.41 18.81
N GLN A 492 -12.51 16.73 18.97
CA GLN A 492 -13.75 17.53 19.01
C GLN A 492 -14.46 17.52 17.66
N VAL A 493 -13.73 17.58 16.55
CA VAL A 493 -14.28 17.67 15.18
C VAL A 493 -14.29 16.34 14.43
N LYS A 494 -13.97 15.20 15.06
CA LYS A 494 -13.72 13.91 14.39
C LYS A 494 -14.87 13.38 13.52
N ASP A 495 -16.11 13.73 13.86
CA ASP A 495 -17.32 13.30 13.16
C ASP A 495 -17.68 14.23 11.98
N ASP A 496 -16.96 15.34 11.80
CA ASP A 496 -17.10 16.24 10.66
C ASP A 496 -16.40 15.68 9.43
N GLN A 497 -17.06 15.67 8.28
CA GLN A 497 -16.45 15.25 7.00
C GLN A 497 -15.21 16.08 6.63
N GLN A 498 -15.11 17.31 7.15
CA GLN A 498 -13.99 18.21 6.93
C GLN A 498 -13.00 18.27 8.12
N ALA A 499 -13.07 17.32 9.05
CA ALA A 499 -12.29 17.33 10.30
C ALA A 499 -10.79 17.57 10.07
N ARG A 500 -10.18 16.89 9.09
CA ARG A 500 -8.75 17.04 8.79
C ARG A 500 -8.42 18.42 8.20
N LEU A 501 -9.30 18.99 7.37
CA LEU A 501 -9.11 20.33 6.80
C LEU A 501 -9.28 21.40 7.88
N ARG A 502 -10.28 21.26 8.75
CA ARG A 502 -10.46 22.14 9.90
C ARG A 502 -9.28 22.09 10.86
N LEU A 503 -8.72 20.89 11.09
CA LEU A 503 -7.49 20.74 11.87
C LEU A 503 -6.31 21.48 11.22
N LEU A 504 -6.11 21.36 9.91
CA LEU A 504 -5.07 22.12 9.21
C LEU A 504 -5.23 23.64 9.44
N LEU A 505 -6.45 24.16 9.24
CA LEU A 505 -6.75 25.59 9.45
C LEU A 505 -6.47 26.02 10.89
N HIS A 506 -6.82 25.18 11.86
CA HIS A 506 -6.53 25.44 13.29
C HIS A 506 -5.02 25.42 13.58
N ILE A 507 -4.27 24.48 12.98
CA ILE A 507 -2.81 24.46 13.08
C ILE A 507 -2.21 25.73 12.48
N VAL A 508 -2.61 26.15 11.28
CA VAL A 508 -2.13 27.40 10.66
C VAL A 508 -2.45 28.61 11.54
N ALA A 509 -3.62 28.63 12.14
CA ALA A 509 -4.06 29.74 13.02
C ALA A 509 -3.23 29.86 14.29
N THR A 510 -2.67 28.76 14.80
CA THR A 510 -2.02 28.69 16.13
C THR A 510 -0.51 28.43 16.08
N LEU A 511 0.04 28.06 14.92
CA LEU A 511 1.47 27.80 14.74
C LEU A 511 2.19 29.03 14.18
N ASP A 512 3.36 29.34 14.73
CA ASP A 512 4.32 30.27 14.13
C ASP A 512 5.05 29.58 12.97
N ASP A 513 4.39 29.49 11.82
CA ASP A 513 4.92 28.78 10.64
C ASP A 513 6.07 29.54 9.97
N ASN A 514 7.28 29.01 10.07
CA ASN A 514 8.48 29.64 9.50
C ASN A 514 8.40 29.85 7.98
N ASN A 515 7.64 29.03 7.26
CA ASN A 515 7.45 29.19 5.80
C ASN A 515 6.56 30.38 5.48
N LEU A 516 5.51 30.64 6.29
CA LEU A 516 4.69 31.83 6.16
C LEU A 516 5.49 33.10 6.42
N TYR A 517 6.28 33.14 7.52
CA TYR A 517 7.17 34.26 7.82
C TYR A 517 8.22 34.49 6.73
N HIS A 518 8.77 33.44 6.16
CA HIS A 518 9.74 33.56 5.08
C HIS A 518 9.15 34.14 3.81
N ARG A 519 7.91 33.74 3.45
CA ARG A 519 7.23 34.17 2.22
C ARG A 519 6.59 35.55 2.32
N GLY A 520 5.92 35.85 3.41
CA GLY A 520 5.08 37.05 3.55
C GLY A 520 5.45 38.01 4.68
N GLY A 521 6.50 37.66 5.48
CA GLY A 521 6.82 38.44 6.68
C GLY A 521 5.74 38.35 7.76
N ALA A 522 5.85 39.18 8.80
CA ALA A 522 4.94 39.10 9.95
C ALA A 522 3.48 39.50 9.59
N GLU A 523 3.30 40.51 8.77
CA GLU A 523 1.95 41.06 8.44
C GLU A 523 1.08 40.00 7.74
N LEU A 524 1.56 39.43 6.61
CA LEU A 524 0.80 38.42 5.88
C LEU A 524 0.68 37.10 6.64
N THR A 525 1.65 36.77 7.51
CA THR A 525 1.54 35.61 8.40
C THR A 525 0.39 35.77 9.39
N HIS A 526 0.33 36.92 10.11
CA HIS A 526 -0.76 37.16 11.05
C HIS A 526 -2.12 37.26 10.36
N GLU A 527 -2.16 37.79 9.14
CA GLU A 527 -3.40 37.81 8.35
C GLU A 527 -3.83 36.41 7.94
N SER A 528 -2.87 35.55 7.52
CA SER A 528 -3.14 34.13 7.25
C SER A 528 -3.70 33.40 8.46
N GLN A 529 -3.08 33.59 9.63
CA GLN A 529 -3.51 33.00 10.90
C GLN A 529 -4.94 33.44 11.28
N ARG A 530 -5.22 34.74 11.17
CA ARG A 530 -6.54 35.29 11.47
C ARG A 530 -7.64 34.74 10.56
N ARG A 531 -7.37 34.68 9.24
CA ARG A 531 -8.32 34.13 8.25
C ARG A 531 -8.54 32.65 8.47
N CYS A 532 -7.48 31.88 8.70
CA CYS A 532 -7.60 30.45 9.01
C CYS A 532 -8.40 30.20 10.28
N ALA A 533 -8.21 31.01 11.35
CA ALA A 533 -8.99 30.89 12.57
C ALA A 533 -10.51 31.12 12.32
N GLN A 534 -10.86 32.14 11.54
CA GLN A 534 -12.26 32.43 11.20
C GLN A 534 -12.92 31.28 10.41
N VAL A 535 -12.22 30.75 9.39
CA VAL A 535 -12.76 29.64 8.59
C VAL A 535 -12.80 28.34 9.40
N ALA A 536 -11.83 28.08 10.28
CA ALA A 536 -11.85 26.90 11.14
C ALA A 536 -13.03 26.89 12.12
N GLU A 537 -13.40 28.07 12.67
CA GLU A 537 -14.51 28.23 13.62
C GLU A 537 -15.88 28.01 12.93
N HIS A 538 -16.08 28.63 11.76
CA HIS A 538 -17.33 28.62 11.00
C HIS A 538 -17.07 28.11 9.58
N PHE A 539 -16.73 26.81 9.45
CA PHE A 539 -16.32 26.25 8.18
C PHE A 539 -17.46 26.26 7.14
N SER A 540 -17.20 26.94 6.02
CA SER A 540 -17.96 26.76 4.79
C SER A 540 -16.98 26.43 3.63
N LYS A 541 -17.48 25.76 2.61
CA LYS A 541 -16.66 25.44 1.44
C LYS A 541 -16.27 26.71 0.69
N GLU A 542 -17.19 27.64 0.58
CA GLU A 542 -17.05 28.92 -0.10
C GLU A 542 -15.97 29.79 0.58
N ASP A 543 -16.00 29.88 1.91
CA ASP A 543 -15.00 30.66 2.67
C ASP A 543 -13.61 30.01 2.58
N ASN A 544 -13.55 28.67 2.56
CA ASN A 544 -12.27 27.96 2.38
C ASN A 544 -11.71 28.14 0.97
N GLU A 545 -12.53 28.12 -0.08
CA GLU A 545 -12.11 28.39 -1.46
C GLU A 545 -11.62 29.84 -1.60
N ALA A 546 -12.31 30.81 -1.01
CA ALA A 546 -11.87 32.21 -0.99
C ALA A 546 -10.53 32.38 -0.24
N LEU A 547 -10.34 31.67 0.88
CA LEU A 547 -9.07 31.65 1.62
C LEU A 547 -7.95 31.02 0.78
N ALA A 548 -8.20 29.91 0.08
CA ALA A 548 -7.23 29.26 -0.76
C ALA A 548 -6.78 30.17 -1.93
N GLU A 549 -7.71 30.86 -2.57
CA GLU A 549 -7.43 31.86 -3.60
C GLU A 549 -6.62 33.05 -3.03
N TRP A 550 -7.00 33.55 -1.86
CA TRP A 550 -6.26 34.62 -1.20
C TRP A 550 -4.80 34.22 -0.91
N MET A 551 -4.57 33.02 -0.34
CA MET A 551 -3.22 32.52 -0.08
C MET A 551 -2.39 32.36 -1.38
N LYS A 552 -3.01 31.88 -2.45
CA LYS A 552 -2.38 31.71 -3.75
C LYS A 552 -1.95 33.06 -4.34
N ASN A 553 -2.83 34.06 -4.30
CA ASN A 553 -2.56 35.41 -4.81
C ASN A 553 -1.47 36.14 -4.02
N HIS A 554 -1.26 35.80 -2.75
CA HIS A 554 -0.20 36.36 -1.91
C HIS A 554 1.03 35.44 -1.81
N HIS A 555 1.07 34.32 -2.58
CA HIS A 555 2.13 33.31 -2.57
C HIS A 555 2.41 32.70 -1.18
N MET A 556 1.40 32.68 -0.33
CA MET A 556 1.48 32.10 1.01
C MET A 556 1.34 30.58 0.97
N SER A 557 2.24 29.87 1.66
CA SER A 557 2.19 28.41 1.78
C SER A 557 2.57 27.99 3.20
N PRO A 558 1.64 27.44 3.98
CA PRO A 558 1.87 27.00 5.36
C PRO A 558 2.51 25.61 5.41
N GLY A 559 3.73 25.46 4.85
CA GLY A 559 4.41 24.17 4.76
C GLY A 559 4.78 23.56 6.11
N GLY A 560 5.14 24.40 7.11
CA GLY A 560 5.36 23.92 8.47
C GLY A 560 4.08 23.40 9.13
N SER A 561 2.94 24.01 8.83
CA SER A 561 1.63 23.55 9.31
C SER A 561 1.21 22.22 8.65
N ALA A 562 1.56 22.00 7.38
CA ALA A 562 1.38 20.72 6.70
C ALA A 562 2.20 19.59 7.35
N ASP A 563 3.47 19.86 7.68
CA ASP A 563 4.32 18.93 8.43
C ASP A 563 3.72 18.56 9.80
N MET A 564 3.18 19.57 10.51
CA MET A 564 2.53 19.35 11.81
C MET A 564 1.17 18.64 11.68
N LEU A 565 0.42 18.86 10.59
CA LEU A 565 -0.78 18.09 10.31
C LEU A 565 -0.45 16.61 10.16
N ALA A 566 0.53 16.24 9.33
CA ALA A 566 0.95 14.86 9.14
C ALA A 566 1.40 14.23 10.47
N GLN A 567 2.18 14.96 11.29
CA GLN A 567 2.61 14.49 12.60
C GLN A 567 1.44 14.30 13.58
N THR A 568 0.46 15.21 13.57
CA THR A 568 -0.73 15.16 14.44
C THR A 568 -1.61 13.98 14.06
N LEU A 569 -1.85 13.75 12.76
CA LEU A 569 -2.62 12.61 12.25
C LEU A 569 -1.95 11.29 12.65
N PHE A 570 -0.63 11.18 12.49
CA PHE A 570 0.13 9.99 12.92
C PHE A 570 0.03 9.77 14.44
N ALA A 571 0.26 10.80 15.24
CA ALA A 571 0.19 10.71 16.69
C ALA A 571 -1.22 10.34 17.18
N ALA A 572 -2.26 10.96 16.62
CA ALA A 572 -3.65 10.69 16.96
C ALA A 572 -4.06 9.27 16.62
N HIS A 573 -3.63 8.78 15.45
CA HIS A 573 -3.90 7.42 15.01
C HIS A 573 -3.30 6.37 15.97
N ILE A 574 -2.08 6.59 16.48
CA ILE A 574 -1.39 5.65 17.38
C ILE A 574 -1.80 5.82 18.85
N ILE A 575 -1.93 7.06 19.32
CA ILE A 575 -2.08 7.36 20.75
C ILE A 575 -3.54 7.33 21.18
N ASN A 576 -4.44 7.89 20.38
CA ASN A 576 -5.85 8.03 20.70
C ASN A 576 -6.74 7.02 19.99
N ASN A 577 -6.18 6.21 19.08
CA ASN A 577 -6.93 5.30 18.21
C ASN A 577 -8.05 6.03 17.43
N ILE A 578 -7.75 7.23 16.89
CA ILE A 578 -8.67 8.06 16.10
C ILE A 578 -8.42 7.87 14.61
#